data_1857890e83b935c1517f2440f0487816
#
_entry.id   1857890e83b935c1517f2440f0487816
#
_cell.length_a   1.000
_cell.length_b   1.000
_cell.length_c   1.000
_cell.angle_alpha   90.00
_cell.angle_beta   90.00
_cell.angle_gamma   90.00
#
_symmetry.space_group_name_H-M   'P 1'
#
loop_
_entity.id
_entity.type
_entity.pdbx_description
1 polymer ?
#
loop_
_entity_poly.entity_id
_entity_poly.type
_entity_poly.pdbx_seq_one_letter_code
_entity_poly.pdbx_strand_id
1 'polypeptide(L)'
;ENYFGSIEHGKLQTLVNQRVSDRRMLKLTRQWLQAGVMEDGVVSHPVAGTPQGGVISPLLSNIYLHVLDRVWARHGAHLGEMVRYADDFVVMCASARACEEAQDRIEHVLGRLGLRLHPGKTRRVELTQGAQGFDFLGCHLRKRMSGRLWEQKRLKRCYLQRWPSQR
;
A
#
# COMPACT_ATOMS: atom_id res chain seq x y z
N GLU A 1 -10.39 -7.00 -3.81
CA GLU A 1 -11.18 -6.93 -2.56
C GLU A 1 -11.21 -5.47 -2.09
N ASN A 2 -12.31 -5.07 -1.50
CA ASN A 2 -12.51 -3.71 -1.03
C ASN A 2 -11.68 -3.51 0.26
N TYR A 3 -10.48 -2.93 0.14
CA TYR A 3 -9.61 -2.64 1.28
C TYR A 3 -10.33 -1.87 2.39
N PHE A 4 -11.07 -0.82 2.01
CA PHE A 4 -11.82 0.00 2.97
C PHE A 4 -12.87 -0.81 3.74
N GLY A 5 -13.48 -1.81 3.10
CA GLY A 5 -14.43 -2.71 3.72
C GLY A 5 -13.82 -3.76 4.65
N SER A 6 -12.49 -3.96 4.60
CA SER A 6 -11.80 -4.98 5.38
C SER A 6 -11.16 -4.45 6.68
N ILE A 7 -11.21 -3.14 6.93
CA ILE A 7 -10.60 -2.52 8.11
C ILE A 7 -11.39 -2.91 9.38
N GLU A 8 -10.75 -3.62 10.29
CA GLU A 8 -11.36 -4.03 11.56
C GLU A 8 -11.45 -2.85 12.54
N HIS A 9 -12.67 -2.46 12.93
CA HIS A 9 -12.93 -1.29 13.75
C HIS A 9 -12.21 -1.33 15.10
N GLY A 10 -12.15 -2.50 15.76
CA GLY A 10 -11.48 -2.68 17.05
C GLY A 10 -9.98 -2.39 16.98
N LYS A 11 -9.30 -2.95 15.99
CA LYS A 11 -7.87 -2.70 15.75
C LYS A 11 -7.61 -1.25 15.40
N LEU A 12 -8.42 -0.68 14.49
CA LEU A 12 -8.30 0.74 14.12
C LEU A 12 -8.46 1.65 15.33
N GLN A 13 -9.49 1.42 16.16
CA GLN A 13 -9.71 2.21 17.37
C GLN A 13 -8.53 2.13 18.35
N THR A 14 -7.93 0.95 18.48
CA THR A 14 -6.71 0.75 19.30
C THR A 14 -5.54 1.57 18.77
N LEU A 15 -5.34 1.61 17.44
CA LEU A 15 -4.28 2.38 16.81
C LEU A 15 -4.50 3.90 16.95
N VAL A 16 -5.73 4.37 16.80
CA VAL A 16 -6.09 5.78 17.03
C VAL A 16 -5.81 6.16 18.49
N ASN A 17 -6.17 5.30 19.44
CA ASN A 17 -5.98 5.54 20.88
C ASN A 17 -4.48 5.65 21.29
N GLN A 18 -3.56 5.12 20.50
CA GLN A 18 -2.12 5.28 20.74
C GLN A 18 -1.63 6.73 20.55
N ARG A 19 -2.38 7.57 19.85
CA ARG A 19 -2.03 8.95 19.52
C ARG A 19 -3.01 9.99 20.04
N VAL A 20 -4.26 9.60 20.20
CA VAL A 20 -5.36 10.46 20.64
C VAL A 20 -5.82 9.98 22.00
N SER A 21 -5.61 10.77 23.05
CA SER A 21 -6.06 10.48 24.43
C SER A 21 -7.41 11.09 24.76
N ASP A 22 -7.92 12.02 23.96
CA ASP A 22 -9.23 12.65 24.17
C ASP A 22 -10.36 11.64 23.94
N ARG A 23 -11.06 11.33 25.02
CA ARG A 23 -12.19 10.37 25.01
C ARG A 23 -13.36 10.81 24.13
N ARG A 24 -13.56 12.12 23.94
CA ARG A 24 -14.63 12.65 23.08
C ARG A 24 -14.30 12.35 21.62
N MET A 25 -13.06 12.59 21.22
CA MET A 25 -12.60 12.27 19.87
C MET A 25 -12.64 10.77 19.58
N LEU A 26 -12.22 9.93 20.54
CA LEU A 26 -12.30 8.48 20.40
C LEU A 26 -13.75 7.98 20.28
N LYS A 27 -14.67 8.55 21.06
CA LYS A 27 -16.12 8.26 20.97
C LYS A 27 -16.66 8.67 19.60
N LEU A 28 -16.32 9.86 19.13
CA LEU A 28 -16.74 10.39 17.83
C LEU A 28 -16.23 9.50 16.67
N THR A 29 -14.95 9.12 16.68
CA THR A 29 -14.37 8.20 15.69
C THR A 29 -15.13 6.88 15.67
N ARG A 30 -15.46 6.32 16.83
CA ARG A 30 -16.27 5.09 16.92
C ARG A 30 -17.66 5.27 16.33
N GLN A 31 -18.32 6.38 16.62
CA GLN A 31 -19.63 6.69 16.05
C GLN A 31 -19.60 6.82 14.54
N TRP A 32 -18.58 7.45 13.97
CA TRP A 32 -18.40 7.53 12.51
C TRP A 32 -18.22 6.16 11.87
N LEU A 33 -17.43 5.28 12.49
CA LEU A 33 -17.24 3.92 11.99
C LEU A 33 -18.52 3.08 12.05
N GLN A 34 -19.40 3.36 13.02
CA GLN A 34 -20.65 2.66 13.25
C GLN A 34 -21.87 3.29 12.56
N ALA A 35 -21.74 4.51 12.05
CA ALA A 35 -22.87 5.28 11.51
C ALA A 35 -23.53 4.61 10.29
N GLY A 36 -22.85 3.64 9.64
CA GLY A 36 -23.35 2.97 8.47
C GLY A 36 -23.21 3.81 7.19
N VAL A 37 -23.56 3.21 6.09
CA VAL A 37 -23.62 3.83 4.77
C VAL A 37 -25.06 3.73 4.27
N MET A 38 -25.60 4.84 3.84
CA MET A 38 -26.91 4.86 3.19
C MET A 38 -26.67 4.75 1.67
N GLU A 39 -27.06 3.64 1.09
CA GLU A 39 -27.09 3.44 -0.37
C GLU A 39 -28.53 3.13 -0.78
N ASP A 40 -29.03 3.82 -1.78
CA ASP A 40 -30.39 3.65 -2.33
C ASP A 40 -31.53 3.66 -1.26
N GLY A 41 -31.37 4.47 -0.21
CA GLY A 41 -32.35 4.59 0.86
C GLY A 41 -32.29 3.47 1.92
N VAL A 42 -31.35 2.53 1.79
CA VAL A 42 -31.12 1.46 2.77
C VAL A 42 -29.88 1.78 3.59
N VAL A 43 -30.02 1.82 4.93
CA VAL A 43 -28.88 2.00 5.82
C VAL A 43 -28.28 0.64 6.14
N SER A 44 -27.07 0.40 5.67
CA SER A 44 -26.26 -0.76 6.06
C SER A 44 -25.28 -0.38 7.17
N HIS A 45 -25.18 -1.21 8.21
CA HIS A 45 -24.20 -1.05 9.30
C HIS A 45 -23.10 -2.11 9.12
N PRO A 46 -22.02 -1.80 8.42
CA PRO A 46 -20.93 -2.76 8.25
C PRO A 46 -20.22 -3.00 9.58
N VAL A 47 -19.99 -4.24 9.91
CA VAL A 47 -19.24 -4.67 11.11
C VAL A 47 -17.73 -4.35 10.97
N ALA A 48 -17.27 -4.16 9.74
CA ALA A 48 -15.91 -3.80 9.38
C ALA A 48 -15.93 -2.79 8.24
N GLY A 49 -14.86 -2.03 8.12
CA GLY A 49 -14.66 -1.08 7.03
C GLY A 49 -14.88 0.37 7.43
N THR A 50 -14.40 1.24 6.55
CA THR A 50 -14.69 2.68 6.60
C THR A 50 -15.55 3.04 5.38
N PRO A 51 -16.52 3.95 5.50
CA PRO A 51 -17.35 4.34 4.38
C PRO A 51 -16.50 4.79 3.19
N GLN A 52 -16.73 4.21 2.00
CA GLN A 52 -16.11 4.72 0.78
C GLN A 52 -16.64 6.14 0.50
N GLY A 53 -15.71 7.08 0.24
CA GLY A 53 -16.07 8.49 0.03
C GLY A 53 -16.22 9.31 1.32
N GLY A 54 -16.10 8.72 2.50
CA GLY A 54 -16.06 9.48 3.75
C GLY A 54 -14.80 10.35 3.84
N VAL A 55 -14.96 11.62 4.22
CA VAL A 55 -13.87 12.61 4.30
C VAL A 55 -12.72 12.15 5.20
N ILE A 56 -13.01 11.41 6.27
CA ILE A 56 -12.01 10.92 7.24
C ILE A 56 -11.41 9.56 6.85
N SER A 57 -12.04 8.83 5.91
CA SER A 57 -11.63 7.46 5.55
C SER A 57 -10.18 7.34 5.09
N PRO A 58 -9.62 8.26 4.27
CA PRO A 58 -8.20 8.22 3.89
C PRO A 58 -7.26 8.36 5.08
N LEU A 59 -7.60 9.20 6.07
CA LEU A 59 -6.79 9.35 7.28
C LEU A 59 -6.81 8.07 8.12
N LEU A 60 -7.99 7.49 8.36
CA LEU A 60 -8.14 6.27 9.14
C LEU A 60 -7.44 5.08 8.46
N SER A 61 -7.56 4.98 7.14
CA SER A 61 -6.82 4.03 6.31
C SER A 61 -5.31 4.16 6.49
N ASN A 62 -4.78 5.38 6.42
CA ASN A 62 -3.36 5.62 6.63
C ASN A 62 -2.89 5.29 8.05
N ILE A 63 -3.69 5.57 9.08
CA ILE A 63 -3.40 5.15 10.46
C ILE A 63 -3.31 3.63 10.56
N TYR A 64 -4.23 2.92 9.90
CA TYR A 64 -4.26 1.46 9.93
C TYR A 64 -3.03 0.85 9.24
N LEU A 65 -2.70 1.30 8.04
CA LEU A 65 -1.53 0.81 7.30
C LEU A 65 -0.19 1.34 7.82
N HIS A 66 -0.18 2.36 8.67
CA HIS A 66 1.06 2.83 9.30
C HIS A 66 1.75 1.73 10.13
N VAL A 67 1.01 0.72 10.57
CA VAL A 67 1.59 -0.46 11.21
C VAL A 67 2.55 -1.17 10.25
N LEU A 68 2.16 -1.34 8.97
CA LEU A 68 3.02 -1.92 7.95
C LEU A 68 4.28 -1.07 7.75
N ASP A 69 4.14 0.26 7.63
CA ASP A 69 5.28 1.18 7.46
C ASP A 69 6.28 1.05 8.62
N ARG A 70 5.78 1.02 9.87
CA ARG A 70 6.63 0.88 11.06
C ARG A 70 7.33 -0.46 11.16
N VAL A 71 6.62 -1.55 10.85
CA VAL A 71 7.21 -2.89 10.87
C VAL A 71 8.23 -3.02 9.76
N TRP A 72 7.93 -2.49 8.56
CA TRP A 72 8.87 -2.47 7.46
C TRP A 72 10.16 -1.69 7.79
N ALA A 73 10.04 -0.49 8.32
CA ALA A 73 11.19 0.32 8.70
C ALA A 73 12.11 -0.38 9.72
N ARG A 74 11.55 -1.18 10.62
CA ARG A 74 12.32 -1.89 11.67
C ARG A 74 12.88 -3.23 11.22
N HIS A 75 12.13 -3.96 10.42
CA HIS A 75 12.39 -5.38 10.17
C HIS A 75 12.45 -5.75 8.68
N GLY A 76 12.06 -4.86 7.77
CA GLY A 76 12.02 -5.10 6.33
C GLY A 76 13.01 -4.27 5.52
N ALA A 77 13.55 -3.19 6.08
CA ALA A 77 14.38 -2.22 5.36
C ALA A 77 15.64 -2.84 4.71
N HIS A 78 16.18 -3.92 5.27
CA HIS A 78 17.34 -4.64 4.70
C HIS A 78 16.99 -5.47 3.46
N LEU A 79 15.70 -5.75 3.22
CA LEU A 79 15.21 -6.49 2.03
C LEU A 79 14.98 -5.57 0.83
N GLY A 80 14.65 -4.31 1.09
CA GLY A 80 14.38 -3.33 0.05
C GLY A 80 13.69 -2.07 0.56
N GLU A 81 13.55 -1.12 -0.36
CA GLU A 81 12.87 0.14 -0.09
C GLU A 81 11.37 0.02 -0.41
N MET A 82 10.52 0.38 0.55
CA MET A 82 9.07 0.39 0.38
C MET A 82 8.58 1.82 0.13
N VAL A 83 7.81 2.00 -0.92
CA VAL A 83 7.08 3.23 -1.23
C VAL A 83 5.58 2.92 -1.21
N ARG A 84 4.83 3.57 -0.33
CA ARG A 84 3.39 3.40 -0.20
C ARG A 84 2.64 4.71 -0.46
N TYR A 85 1.54 4.60 -1.16
CA TYR A 85 0.55 5.66 -1.34
C TYR A 85 -0.85 5.07 -1.08
N ALA A 86 -1.49 5.48 0.01
CA ALA A 86 -2.73 4.88 0.51
C ALA A 86 -2.59 3.36 0.68
N ASP A 87 -3.36 2.57 -0.05
CA ASP A 87 -3.31 1.10 -0.07
C ASP A 87 -2.41 0.52 -1.17
N ASP A 88 -1.98 1.33 -2.12
CA ASP A 88 -1.01 0.92 -3.15
C ASP A 88 0.42 1.06 -2.65
N PHE A 89 1.25 0.06 -2.88
CA PHE A 89 2.68 0.13 -2.53
C PHE A 89 3.56 -0.70 -3.46
N VAL A 90 4.82 -0.31 -3.50
CA VAL A 90 5.88 -0.99 -4.25
C VAL A 90 7.05 -1.23 -3.31
N VAL A 91 7.71 -2.39 -3.44
CA VAL A 91 8.95 -2.71 -2.74
C VAL A 91 10.04 -2.97 -3.75
N MET A 92 11.11 -2.20 -3.69
CA MET A 92 12.26 -2.31 -4.57
C MET A 92 13.34 -3.15 -3.90
N CYS A 93 13.48 -4.40 -4.32
CA CYS A 93 14.43 -5.36 -3.76
C CYS A 93 15.67 -5.53 -4.66
N ALA A 94 16.82 -5.86 -4.07
CA ALA A 94 18.07 -6.07 -4.78
C ALA A 94 18.15 -7.45 -5.46
N SER A 95 17.36 -8.44 -5.03
CA SER A 95 17.37 -9.80 -5.56
C SER A 95 15.98 -10.44 -5.52
N ALA A 96 15.79 -11.49 -6.32
CA ALA A 96 14.55 -12.27 -6.33
C ALA A 96 14.25 -12.87 -4.93
N ARG A 97 15.28 -13.42 -4.26
CA ARG A 97 15.16 -13.98 -2.90
C ARG A 97 14.70 -12.92 -1.89
N ALA A 98 15.29 -11.72 -1.92
CA ALA A 98 14.86 -10.63 -1.06
C ALA A 98 13.41 -10.22 -1.35
N CYS A 99 12.97 -10.28 -2.63
CA CYS A 99 11.61 -9.98 -3.01
C CYS A 99 10.61 -11.03 -2.48
N GLU A 100 10.99 -12.30 -2.48
CA GLU A 100 10.18 -13.39 -1.88
C GLU A 100 10.01 -13.19 -0.38
N GLU A 101 11.12 -13.01 0.33
CA GLU A 101 11.11 -12.77 1.77
C GLU A 101 10.33 -11.49 2.14
N ALA A 102 10.44 -10.45 1.31
CA ALA A 102 9.70 -9.21 1.47
C ALA A 102 8.19 -9.46 1.36
N GLN A 103 7.75 -10.23 0.37
CA GLN A 103 6.34 -10.56 0.18
C GLN A 103 5.80 -11.35 1.37
N ASP A 104 6.49 -12.42 1.80
CA ASP A 104 6.08 -13.25 2.94
C ASP A 104 5.92 -12.42 4.22
N ARG A 105 6.87 -11.51 4.44
CA ARG A 105 6.85 -10.60 5.60
C ARG A 105 5.67 -9.63 5.56
N ILE A 106 5.39 -9.07 4.40
CA ILE A 106 4.23 -8.19 4.18
C ILE A 106 2.93 -8.96 4.40
N GLU A 107 2.79 -10.15 3.81
CA GLU A 107 1.62 -11.01 3.99
C GLU A 107 1.39 -11.36 5.46
N HIS A 108 2.46 -11.65 6.21
CA HIS A 108 2.36 -11.89 7.64
C HIS A 108 1.84 -10.66 8.40
N VAL A 109 2.37 -9.46 8.12
CA VAL A 109 1.93 -8.22 8.79
C VAL A 109 0.48 -7.90 8.43
N LEU A 110 0.13 -7.97 7.15
CA LEU A 110 -1.23 -7.73 6.68
C LEU A 110 -2.22 -8.75 7.28
N GLY A 111 -1.84 -10.03 7.35
CA GLY A 111 -2.65 -11.07 7.99
C GLY A 111 -2.97 -10.77 9.45
N ARG A 112 -2.04 -10.22 10.21
CA ARG A 112 -2.28 -9.76 11.59
C ARG A 112 -3.26 -8.58 11.67
N LEU A 113 -3.32 -7.77 10.62
CA LEU A 113 -4.29 -6.68 10.47
C LEU A 113 -5.65 -7.18 9.93
N GLY A 114 -5.78 -8.45 9.57
CA GLY A 114 -6.99 -8.99 8.91
C GLY A 114 -7.08 -8.63 7.44
N LEU A 115 -5.96 -8.20 6.83
CA LEU A 115 -5.86 -7.82 5.42
C LEU A 115 -5.17 -8.89 4.60
N ARG A 116 -5.39 -8.89 3.29
CA ARG A 116 -4.72 -9.78 2.33
C ARG A 116 -4.29 -9.04 1.09
N LEU A 117 -3.17 -9.46 0.51
CA LEU A 117 -2.76 -9.00 -0.82
C LEU A 117 -3.78 -9.47 -1.87
N HIS A 118 -4.07 -8.62 -2.84
CA HIS A 118 -4.95 -8.97 -3.94
C HIS A 118 -4.18 -9.81 -4.98
N PRO A 119 -4.54 -11.10 -5.20
CA PRO A 119 -3.75 -12.00 -6.05
C PRO A 119 -3.57 -11.48 -7.48
N GLY A 120 -4.62 -10.89 -8.06
CA GLY A 120 -4.59 -10.39 -9.44
C GLY A 120 -3.89 -9.05 -9.63
N LYS A 121 -3.62 -8.29 -8.53
CA LYS A 121 -2.94 -6.98 -8.60
C LYS A 121 -1.50 -7.04 -8.07
N THR A 122 -1.18 -8.05 -7.25
CA THR A 122 0.17 -8.23 -6.69
C THR A 122 1.03 -9.01 -7.68
N ARG A 123 2.17 -8.44 -8.05
CA ARG A 123 3.10 -9.09 -9.00
C ARG A 123 4.53 -8.81 -8.62
N ARG A 124 5.40 -9.78 -8.91
CA ARG A 124 6.85 -9.61 -8.90
C ARG A 124 7.29 -9.28 -10.32
N VAL A 125 8.13 -8.27 -10.45
CA VAL A 125 8.60 -7.79 -11.75
C VAL A 125 10.11 -7.67 -11.72
N GLU A 126 10.79 -8.26 -12.68
CA GLU A 126 12.24 -8.12 -12.84
C GLU A 126 12.57 -6.91 -13.71
N LEU A 127 13.27 -5.94 -13.12
CA LEU A 127 13.67 -4.72 -13.81
C LEU A 127 15.10 -4.77 -14.38
N THR A 128 15.90 -5.79 -14.02
CA THR A 128 17.35 -5.84 -14.30
C THR A 128 17.65 -5.77 -15.77
N GLN A 129 16.93 -6.55 -16.58
CA GLN A 129 17.11 -6.63 -18.03
C GLN A 129 16.35 -5.55 -18.80
N GLY A 130 15.51 -4.76 -18.13
CA GLY A 130 14.69 -3.73 -18.77
C GLY A 130 13.62 -4.26 -19.73
N ALA A 131 13.31 -5.56 -19.69
CA ALA A 131 12.25 -6.17 -20.50
C ALA A 131 10.88 -5.93 -19.86
N GLN A 132 10.80 -5.96 -18.52
CA GLN A 132 9.58 -5.78 -17.77
C GLN A 132 9.48 -4.38 -17.17
N GLY A 133 8.25 -3.98 -16.85
CA GLY A 133 7.90 -2.77 -16.15
C GLY A 133 6.64 -2.99 -15.31
N PHE A 134 6.26 -2.01 -14.52
CA PHE A 134 5.05 -2.05 -13.70
C PHE A 134 4.36 -0.70 -13.68
N ASP A 135 3.05 -0.72 -13.41
CA ASP A 135 2.24 0.48 -13.27
C ASP A 135 2.11 0.85 -11.79
N PHE A 136 2.35 2.12 -11.48
CA PHE A 136 2.20 2.66 -10.13
C PHE A 136 1.72 4.11 -10.22
N LEU A 137 0.63 4.43 -9.54
CA LEU A 137 0.01 5.76 -9.49
C LEU A 137 -0.23 6.38 -10.87
N GLY A 138 -0.75 5.59 -11.81
CA GLY A 138 -1.03 6.05 -13.17
C GLY A 138 0.20 6.23 -14.06
N CYS A 139 1.39 5.82 -13.58
CA CYS A 139 2.63 5.84 -14.35
C CYS A 139 3.14 4.43 -14.60
N HIS A 140 3.54 4.16 -15.84
CA HIS A 140 4.32 2.96 -16.17
C HIS A 140 5.80 3.21 -15.91
N LEU A 141 6.41 2.35 -15.09
CA LEU A 141 7.81 2.45 -14.67
C LEU A 141 8.61 1.28 -15.24
N ARG A 142 9.71 1.59 -15.93
CA ARG A 142 10.59 0.59 -16.54
C ARG A 142 12.04 1.04 -16.51
N LYS A 143 12.96 0.13 -16.25
CA LYS A 143 14.39 0.40 -16.36
C LYS A 143 14.81 0.38 -17.82
N ARG A 144 15.55 1.39 -18.27
CA ARG A 144 16.11 1.45 -19.61
C ARG A 144 17.60 1.81 -19.59
N MET A 145 18.33 1.28 -20.53
CA MET A 145 19.72 1.67 -20.79
C MET A 145 19.74 2.85 -21.76
N SER A 146 20.60 3.84 -21.49
CA SER A 146 20.78 4.97 -22.37
C SER A 146 21.56 4.52 -23.64
N GLY A 147 20.85 4.38 -24.77
CA GLY A 147 21.45 4.09 -26.07
C GLY A 147 22.51 5.13 -26.45
N ARG A 148 22.18 6.42 -26.30
CA ARG A 148 23.09 7.54 -26.63
C ARG A 148 24.41 7.49 -25.86
N LEU A 149 24.39 7.18 -24.58
CA LEU A 149 25.63 7.07 -23.76
C LEU A 149 26.41 5.79 -24.13
N TRP A 150 25.73 4.72 -24.48
CA TRP A 150 26.38 3.51 -24.96
C TRP A 150 27.06 3.72 -26.31
N GLU A 151 26.36 4.34 -27.26
CA GLU A 151 26.91 4.59 -28.61
C GLU A 151 28.10 5.57 -28.58
N GLN A 152 27.98 6.67 -27.82
CA GLN A 152 28.99 7.73 -27.79
C GLN A 152 30.17 7.44 -26.86
N LYS A 153 29.92 6.86 -25.69
CA LYS A 153 30.92 6.73 -24.62
C LYS A 153 31.13 5.31 -24.11
N ARG A 154 30.43 4.31 -24.67
CA ARG A 154 30.43 2.91 -24.22
C ARG A 154 30.11 2.76 -22.72
N LEU A 155 29.39 3.72 -22.14
CA LEU A 155 28.98 3.71 -20.76
C LEU A 155 27.60 3.07 -20.61
N LYS A 156 27.52 1.97 -19.86
CA LYS A 156 26.27 1.31 -19.49
C LYS A 156 25.59 2.13 -18.38
N ARG A 157 24.82 3.12 -18.73
CA ARG A 157 24.04 3.90 -17.78
C ARG A 157 22.56 3.57 -17.92
N CYS A 158 21.97 3.06 -16.83
CA CYS A 158 20.54 2.78 -16.76
C CYS A 158 19.83 3.95 -16.09
N TYR A 159 18.60 4.20 -16.51
CA TYR A 159 17.71 5.18 -15.92
C TYR A 159 16.29 4.60 -15.80
N LEU A 160 15.52 5.12 -14.87
CA LEU A 160 14.13 4.80 -14.74
C LEU A 160 13.33 5.66 -15.74
N GLN A 161 12.73 5.01 -16.72
CA GLN A 161 11.80 5.65 -17.64
C GLN A 161 10.39 5.56 -17.05
N ARG A 162 9.65 6.67 -17.14
CA ARG A 162 8.25 6.75 -16.74
C ARG A 162 7.42 7.42 -17.84
N TRP A 163 6.21 6.94 -18.05
CA TRP A 163 5.19 7.54 -18.90
C TRP A 163 3.80 7.20 -18.36
N PRO A 164 2.75 7.91 -18.78
CA PRO A 164 1.38 7.59 -18.36
C PRO A 164 1.05 6.12 -18.65
N SER A 165 0.44 5.43 -17.71
CA SER A 165 0.01 4.06 -17.94
C SER A 165 -1.15 4.05 -18.94
N GLN A 166 -1.09 3.16 -19.91
CA GLN A 166 -2.20 2.93 -20.83
C GLN A 166 -3.20 2.02 -20.10
N ARG A 167 -4.32 2.59 -19.70
CA ARG A 167 -5.49 1.86 -19.20
C ARG A 167 -6.58 1.86 -20.24
#